data_7360fc44b10ec227bb81c96c069da80d
#
_entry.id   7360fc44b10ec227bb81c96c069da80d
#
_cell.length_a   1.000
_cell.length_b   1.000
_cell.length_c   1.000
_cell.angle_alpha   90.00
_cell.angle_beta   90.00
_cell.angle_gamma   90.00
#
_symmetry.space_group_name_H-M   'P 1'
#
loop_
_entity.id
_entity.type
_entity.pdbx_description
1 polymer ?
#
loop_
_entity_poly.entity_id
_entity_poly.type
_entity_poly.pdbx_seq_one_letter_code
_entity_poly.pdbx_strand_id
1 'polypeptide(L)'
;MILRLPSPTRAFAAGFVAVAFAVVLLLGVTGAPRAMAADDRLNFTATTLSGASFNGASLQGKPAVLWFWTPWCPFCNAEAPSISHVAATNPNVTFVGIAAHSDVGAMQGFVAKYGLNFTNLNDADGSIWARYNVPWQPAWVFYRADGSSTFVNNPTSAMSEQDLAGRVAALAS
;
A
#
# COMPACT_ATOMS: atom_id res chain seq x y z
N MET A 1 -17.02 -48.51 -94.88
CA MET A 1 -17.38 -47.27 -94.16
C MET A 1 -17.15 -47.54 -92.69
N ILE A 2 -15.92 -47.26 -92.23
CA ILE A 2 -15.41 -47.59 -90.88
C ILE A 2 -15.01 -46.30 -90.20
N LEU A 3 -15.79 -45.86 -89.20
CA LEU A 3 -15.49 -44.71 -88.40
C LEU A 3 -14.42 -45.05 -87.35
N ARG A 4 -13.31 -44.33 -87.41
CA ARG A 4 -12.28 -44.38 -86.36
C ARG A 4 -12.61 -43.37 -85.23
N LEU A 5 -12.72 -43.87 -84.04
CA LEU A 5 -12.78 -43.04 -82.84
C LEU A 5 -11.39 -42.57 -82.38
N PRO A 6 -11.21 -41.33 -82.01
CA PRO A 6 -9.94 -40.87 -81.47
C PRO A 6 -9.80 -41.22 -79.95
N SER A 7 -8.57 -41.56 -79.55
CA SER A 7 -8.16 -41.88 -78.18
C SER A 7 -8.18 -40.70 -77.26
N PRO A 8 -8.47 -40.82 -76.00
CA PRO A 8 -8.40 -39.74 -75.01
C PRO A 8 -6.97 -39.49 -74.55
N THR A 9 -6.49 -38.29 -74.73
CA THR A 9 -5.25 -37.76 -74.12
C THR A 9 -5.36 -37.65 -72.64
N ARG A 10 -4.45 -38.30 -71.93
CA ARG A 10 -4.29 -38.20 -70.46
C ARG A 10 -3.74 -36.80 -70.12
N ALA A 11 -4.56 -35.98 -69.44
CA ALA A 11 -4.09 -34.74 -68.81
C ALA A 11 -3.51 -35.07 -67.44
N PHE A 12 -2.24 -34.77 -67.24
CA PHE A 12 -1.59 -34.78 -65.91
C PHE A 12 -2.07 -33.55 -65.14
N ALA A 13 -2.87 -33.79 -64.12
CA ALA A 13 -3.19 -32.76 -63.16
C ALA A 13 -2.01 -32.58 -62.16
N ALA A 14 -1.31 -31.45 -62.32
CA ALA A 14 -0.32 -31.05 -61.34
C ALA A 14 -1.01 -30.57 -60.04
N GLY A 15 -0.92 -31.38 -59.02
CA GLY A 15 -1.41 -30.99 -57.69
C GLY A 15 -0.52 -29.93 -57.08
N PHE A 16 -1.05 -28.73 -56.93
CA PHE A 16 -0.47 -27.68 -56.07
C PHE A 16 -0.78 -28.01 -54.64
N VAL A 17 0.22 -28.47 -53.87
CA VAL A 17 0.17 -28.55 -52.40
C VAL A 17 0.36 -27.15 -51.86
N ALA A 18 -0.75 -26.51 -51.47
CA ALA A 18 -0.71 -25.26 -50.75
C ALA A 18 -0.31 -25.54 -49.29
N VAL A 19 0.94 -25.30 -48.96
CA VAL A 19 1.41 -25.31 -47.57
C VAL A 19 0.92 -24.01 -46.89
N ALA A 20 -0.16 -24.14 -46.15
CA ALA A 20 -0.65 -23.06 -45.29
C ALA A 20 0.32 -22.91 -44.08
N PHE A 21 1.20 -21.90 -44.12
CA PHE A 21 1.92 -21.45 -42.97
C PHE A 21 0.95 -20.77 -41.99
N ALA A 22 0.54 -21.50 -40.97
CA ALA A 22 -0.14 -20.89 -39.82
C ALA A 22 0.88 -20.06 -39.04
N VAL A 23 0.90 -18.74 -39.28
CA VAL A 23 1.63 -17.79 -38.42
C VAL A 23 0.85 -17.68 -37.11
N VAL A 24 1.29 -18.44 -36.10
CA VAL A 24 0.83 -18.26 -34.73
C VAL A 24 1.41 -16.95 -34.21
N LEU A 25 0.64 -15.86 -34.29
CA LEU A 25 0.92 -14.62 -33.59
C LEU A 25 0.79 -14.91 -32.08
N LEU A 26 1.94 -15.18 -31.45
CA LEU A 26 2.07 -15.10 -29.99
C LEU A 26 1.87 -13.64 -29.59
N LEU A 27 0.60 -13.27 -29.35
CA LEU A 27 0.28 -12.04 -28.63
C LEU A 27 0.86 -12.19 -27.23
N GLY A 28 2.11 -11.73 -27.08
CA GLY A 28 2.70 -11.53 -25.77
C GLY A 28 1.78 -10.60 -24.99
N VAL A 29 1.04 -11.16 -24.02
CA VAL A 29 0.35 -10.37 -23.02
C VAL A 29 1.45 -9.70 -22.18
N THR A 30 1.95 -8.56 -22.66
CA THR A 30 2.72 -7.65 -21.81
C THR A 30 1.75 -7.15 -20.78
N GLY A 31 1.77 -7.77 -19.59
CA GLY A 31 1.03 -7.26 -18.44
C GLY A 31 1.43 -5.80 -18.25
N ALA A 32 0.58 -4.88 -18.62
CA ALA A 32 0.77 -3.47 -18.27
C ALA A 32 1.01 -3.40 -16.77
N PRO A 33 2.00 -2.63 -16.29
CA PRO A 33 2.20 -2.44 -14.87
C PRO A 33 0.86 -1.97 -14.29
N ARG A 34 0.32 -2.75 -13.34
CA ARG A 34 -0.93 -2.42 -12.69
C ARG A 34 -0.71 -1.08 -12.01
N ALA A 35 -1.37 -0.05 -12.52
CA ALA A 35 -1.33 1.26 -11.88
C ALA A 35 -1.72 1.05 -10.43
N MET A 36 -0.80 1.40 -9.51
CA MET A 36 -1.05 1.30 -8.08
C MET A 36 -2.28 2.15 -7.79
N ALA A 37 -3.30 1.55 -7.20
CA ALA A 37 -4.48 2.29 -6.78
C ALA A 37 -4.03 3.26 -5.68
N ALA A 38 -4.08 4.56 -5.97
CA ALA A 38 -3.84 5.57 -4.96
C ALA A 38 -4.94 5.46 -3.91
N ASP A 39 -4.57 5.36 -2.64
CA ASP A 39 -5.54 5.42 -1.55
C ASP A 39 -5.92 6.89 -1.32
N ASP A 40 -7.15 7.25 -1.66
CA ASP A 40 -7.66 8.62 -1.52
C ASP A 40 -7.62 9.13 -0.07
N ARG A 41 -7.54 8.23 0.91
CA ARG A 41 -7.36 8.61 2.32
C ARG A 41 -6.01 9.28 2.57
N LEU A 42 -5.00 9.07 1.73
CA LEU A 42 -3.71 9.74 1.78
C LEU A 42 -3.74 11.16 1.16
N ASN A 43 -4.82 11.56 0.49
CA ASN A 43 -4.96 12.89 -0.11
C ASN A 43 -5.35 13.93 0.96
N PHE A 44 -4.42 14.26 1.86
CA PHE A 44 -4.57 15.31 2.87
C PHE A 44 -3.27 16.07 3.07
N THR A 45 -3.40 17.29 3.61
CA THR A 45 -2.28 18.05 4.16
C THR A 45 -2.52 18.28 5.65
N ALA A 46 -1.46 18.29 6.43
CA ALA A 46 -1.51 18.50 7.86
C ALA A 46 -0.28 19.29 8.34
N THR A 47 -0.35 19.79 9.57
CA THR A 47 0.80 20.35 10.26
C THR A 47 1.36 19.31 11.22
N THR A 48 2.67 19.13 11.27
CA THR A 48 3.32 18.29 12.27
C THR A 48 3.28 18.94 13.64
N LEU A 49 3.50 18.16 14.70
CA LEU A 49 3.65 18.70 16.05
C LEU A 49 4.87 19.64 16.20
N SER A 50 5.84 19.59 15.27
CA SER A 50 6.96 20.53 15.18
C SER A 50 6.68 21.77 14.34
N GLY A 51 5.47 21.92 13.77
CA GLY A 51 5.04 23.06 12.98
C GLY A 51 5.34 22.97 11.47
N ALA A 52 5.95 21.89 10.98
CA ALA A 52 6.21 21.70 9.57
C ALA A 52 4.94 21.24 8.80
N SER A 53 4.87 21.53 7.51
CA SER A 53 3.81 21.00 6.63
C SER A 53 4.11 19.54 6.27
N PHE A 54 3.05 18.71 6.25
CA PHE A 54 3.10 17.33 5.82
C PHE A 54 2.03 17.07 4.75
N ASN A 55 2.43 16.34 3.68
CA ASN A 55 1.52 15.91 2.63
C ASN A 55 1.36 14.40 2.70
N GLY A 56 0.16 13.91 3.00
CA GLY A 56 -0.15 12.49 3.08
C GLY A 56 0.13 11.72 1.78
N ALA A 57 -0.05 12.36 0.61
CA ALA A 57 0.25 11.73 -0.68
C ALA A 57 1.73 11.35 -0.85
N SER A 58 2.65 11.90 -0.04
CA SER A 58 4.06 11.51 -0.03
C SER A 58 4.31 10.07 0.41
N LEU A 59 3.32 9.42 1.03
CA LEU A 59 3.36 8.02 1.46
C LEU A 59 2.94 7.04 0.35
N GLN A 60 2.35 7.54 -0.73
CA GLN A 60 1.94 6.67 -1.84
C GLN A 60 3.15 5.95 -2.45
N GLY A 61 2.99 4.67 -2.72
CA GLY A 61 4.05 3.85 -3.31
C GLY A 61 5.18 3.46 -2.36
N LYS A 62 5.01 3.66 -1.06
CA LYS A 62 6.02 3.35 -0.04
C LYS A 62 5.42 2.52 1.09
N PRO A 63 6.21 1.61 1.69
CA PRO A 63 5.83 1.01 2.96
C PRO A 63 5.67 2.08 4.03
N ALA A 64 4.51 2.14 4.67
CA ALA A 64 4.24 3.14 5.71
C ALA A 64 3.33 2.60 6.81
N VAL A 65 3.49 3.15 8.00
CA VAL A 65 2.68 2.85 9.17
C VAL A 65 2.10 4.15 9.71
N LEU A 66 0.78 4.22 9.79
CA LEU A 66 0.07 5.29 10.49
C LEU A 66 -0.35 4.76 11.86
N TRP A 67 -0.05 5.51 12.91
CA TRP A 67 -0.45 5.22 14.28
C TRP A 67 -1.33 6.33 14.82
N PHE A 68 -2.56 6.01 15.16
CA PHE A 68 -3.57 6.93 15.69
C PHE A 68 -3.55 6.84 17.23
N TRP A 69 -3.21 7.94 17.89
CA TRP A 69 -2.96 7.96 19.32
C TRP A 69 -3.42 9.25 20.01
N THR A 70 -3.60 9.15 21.32
CA THR A 70 -3.83 10.30 22.20
C THR A 70 -2.91 10.22 23.42
N PRO A 71 -2.46 11.35 24.01
CA PRO A 71 -1.52 11.34 25.11
C PRO A 71 -2.08 10.79 26.42
N TRP A 72 -3.39 10.82 26.58
CA TRP A 72 -4.10 10.31 27.78
C TRP A 72 -4.52 8.83 27.67
N CYS A 73 -4.32 8.17 26.55
CA CYS A 73 -4.68 6.78 26.34
C CYS A 73 -3.68 5.83 27.03
N PRO A 74 -4.10 4.96 27.97
CA PRO A 74 -3.19 4.02 28.65
C PRO A 74 -2.49 3.05 27.70
N PHE A 75 -3.22 2.53 26.70
CA PHE A 75 -2.65 1.59 25.73
C PHE A 75 -1.67 2.27 24.77
N CYS A 76 -1.93 3.53 24.37
CA CYS A 76 -0.98 4.32 23.59
C CYS A 76 0.32 4.58 24.38
N ASN A 77 0.20 4.85 25.69
CA ASN A 77 1.36 4.99 26.57
C ASN A 77 2.15 3.67 26.69
N ALA A 78 1.47 2.52 26.73
CA ALA A 78 2.09 1.20 26.80
C ALA A 78 2.82 0.80 25.50
N GLU A 79 2.27 1.21 24.34
CA GLU A 79 2.86 0.92 23.01
C GLU A 79 4.04 1.83 22.66
N ALA A 80 4.05 3.07 23.12
CA ALA A 80 4.96 4.10 22.63
C ALA A 80 6.45 3.72 22.68
N PRO A 81 6.99 3.04 23.72
CA PRO A 81 8.38 2.59 23.72
C PRO A 81 8.70 1.61 22.59
N SER A 82 7.81 0.63 22.37
CA SER A 82 7.96 -0.37 21.31
C SER A 82 7.88 0.26 19.91
N ILE A 83 7.00 1.22 19.74
CA ILE A 83 6.86 1.97 18.47
C ILE A 83 8.13 2.76 18.17
N SER A 84 8.66 3.47 19.18
CA SER A 84 9.93 4.20 19.05
C SER A 84 11.07 3.28 18.60
N HIS A 85 11.18 2.11 19.23
CA HIS A 85 12.21 1.11 18.91
C HIS A 85 12.03 0.52 17.52
N VAL A 86 10.84 0.05 17.17
CA VAL A 86 10.56 -0.57 15.87
C VAL A 86 10.73 0.45 14.73
N ALA A 87 10.30 1.70 14.90
CA ALA A 87 10.51 2.74 13.91
C ALA A 87 12.00 3.02 13.66
N ALA A 88 12.80 3.10 14.73
CA ALA A 88 14.24 3.34 14.66
C ALA A 88 15.01 2.19 13.97
N THR A 89 14.54 0.95 14.11
CA THR A 89 15.20 -0.24 13.55
C THR A 89 14.71 -0.61 12.15
N ASN A 90 13.68 0.10 11.62
CA ASN A 90 13.12 -0.14 10.28
C ASN A 90 13.12 1.14 9.42
N PRO A 91 14.28 1.69 9.03
CA PRO A 91 14.39 2.98 8.33
C PRO A 91 13.76 2.97 6.92
N ASN A 92 13.50 1.79 6.35
CA ASN A 92 12.86 1.63 5.04
C ASN A 92 11.33 1.73 5.11
N VAL A 93 10.73 1.80 6.30
CA VAL A 93 9.30 1.96 6.54
C VAL A 93 9.04 3.34 7.13
N THR A 94 8.15 4.11 6.51
CA THR A 94 7.81 5.46 7.00
C THR A 94 6.79 5.37 8.13
N PHE A 95 7.16 5.79 9.33
CA PHE A 95 6.23 5.89 10.46
C PHE A 95 5.66 7.29 10.57
N VAL A 96 4.34 7.40 10.78
CA VAL A 96 3.63 8.67 11.01
C VAL A 96 2.65 8.48 12.16
N GLY A 97 2.84 9.23 13.24
CA GLY A 97 1.87 9.35 14.33
C GLY A 97 0.79 10.36 13.97
N ILE A 98 -0.45 10.09 14.29
CA ILE A 98 -1.59 11.00 14.08
C ILE A 98 -2.23 11.25 15.44
N ALA A 99 -1.80 12.35 16.07
CA ALA A 99 -2.18 12.73 17.42
C ALA A 99 -3.48 13.54 17.40
N ALA A 100 -4.48 13.12 18.17
CA ALA A 100 -5.78 13.78 18.21
C ALA A 100 -6.33 13.94 19.63
N HIS A 101 -7.45 14.65 19.73
CA HIS A 101 -8.30 14.77 20.93
C HIS A 101 -7.55 15.24 22.18
N SER A 102 -6.57 16.14 21.99
CA SER A 102 -5.79 16.77 23.06
C SER A 102 -5.21 18.11 22.59
N ASP A 103 -4.69 18.89 23.54
CA ASP A 103 -3.93 20.07 23.18
C ASP A 103 -2.53 19.75 22.64
N VAL A 104 -1.99 20.66 21.85
CA VAL A 104 -0.69 20.48 21.16
C VAL A 104 0.46 20.26 22.17
N GLY A 105 0.44 20.98 23.30
CA GLY A 105 1.48 20.86 24.32
C GLY A 105 1.52 19.45 24.96
N ALA A 106 0.35 18.87 25.25
CA ALA A 106 0.27 17.52 25.77
C ALA A 106 0.75 16.48 24.73
N MET A 107 0.40 16.67 23.44
CA MET A 107 0.89 15.80 22.36
C MET A 107 2.42 15.91 22.19
N GLN A 108 2.98 17.11 22.21
CA GLN A 108 4.42 17.34 22.15
C GLN A 108 5.14 16.73 23.36
N GLY A 109 4.57 16.88 24.57
CA GLY A 109 5.06 16.24 25.76
C GLY A 109 5.12 14.71 25.68
N PHE A 110 4.10 14.10 25.07
CA PHE A 110 4.07 12.65 24.82
C PHE A 110 5.18 12.22 23.85
N VAL A 111 5.35 12.93 22.74
CA VAL A 111 6.42 12.68 21.76
C VAL A 111 7.80 12.77 22.42
N ALA A 112 8.04 13.80 23.22
CA ALA A 112 9.30 13.99 23.94
C ALA A 112 9.53 12.89 24.99
N LYS A 113 8.49 12.54 25.75
CA LYS A 113 8.55 11.50 26.81
C LYS A 113 9.02 10.14 26.28
N TYR A 114 8.54 9.75 25.09
CA TYR A 114 8.80 8.44 24.52
C TYR A 114 9.84 8.43 23.41
N GLY A 115 10.44 9.58 23.09
CA GLY A 115 11.46 9.69 22.04
C GLY A 115 10.93 9.26 20.66
N LEU A 116 9.71 9.69 20.30
CA LEU A 116 9.09 9.35 19.02
C LEU A 116 9.74 10.15 17.88
N ASN A 117 10.91 9.71 17.43
CA ASN A 117 11.75 10.41 16.44
C ASN A 117 11.29 10.24 14.99
N PHE A 118 10.01 9.99 14.77
CA PHE A 118 9.35 9.98 13.47
C PHE A 118 8.32 11.11 13.39
N THR A 119 7.78 11.35 12.20
CA THR A 119 6.77 12.40 11.98
C THR A 119 5.52 12.15 12.84
N ASN A 120 5.13 13.16 13.63
CA ASN A 120 3.87 13.16 14.37
C ASN A 120 3.02 14.35 13.94
N LEU A 121 1.80 14.09 13.47
CA LEU A 121 0.87 15.10 12.97
C LEU A 121 -0.01 15.63 14.10
N ASN A 122 -0.31 16.92 14.02
CA ASN A 122 -1.34 17.55 14.84
C ASN A 122 -2.70 17.39 14.16
N ASP A 123 -3.50 16.49 14.67
CA ASP A 123 -4.89 16.26 14.25
C ASP A 123 -5.85 16.55 15.41
N ALA A 124 -5.62 17.68 16.10
CA ALA A 124 -6.38 18.02 17.30
C ALA A 124 -7.89 18.09 17.05
N ASP A 125 -8.33 18.44 15.84
CA ASP A 125 -9.72 18.48 15.39
C ASP A 125 -10.27 17.10 14.96
N GLY A 126 -9.43 16.07 14.83
CA GLY A 126 -9.80 14.72 14.45
C GLY A 126 -10.18 14.54 12.98
N SER A 127 -9.81 15.47 12.11
CA SER A 127 -10.18 15.45 10.68
C SER A 127 -9.54 14.27 9.92
N ILE A 128 -8.28 13.91 10.24
CA ILE A 128 -7.62 12.75 9.68
C ILE A 128 -8.18 11.46 10.28
N TRP A 129 -8.45 11.44 11.59
CA TRP A 129 -9.11 10.31 12.23
C TRP A 129 -10.47 10.01 11.58
N ALA A 130 -11.27 11.04 11.30
CA ALA A 130 -12.55 10.88 10.61
C ALA A 130 -12.38 10.33 9.19
N ARG A 131 -11.36 10.77 8.46
CA ARG A 131 -11.02 10.27 7.12
C ARG A 131 -10.72 8.78 7.09
N TYR A 132 -10.08 8.27 8.16
CA TYR A 132 -9.75 6.86 8.33
C TYR A 132 -10.83 6.05 9.05
N ASN A 133 -11.94 6.69 9.43
CA ASN A 133 -13.01 6.08 10.25
C ASN A 133 -12.45 5.42 11.51
N VAL A 134 -11.52 6.08 12.20
CA VAL A 134 -10.92 5.56 13.43
C VAL A 134 -11.95 5.69 14.57
N PRO A 135 -12.51 4.57 15.08
CA PRO A 135 -13.55 4.63 16.10
C PRO A 135 -12.96 4.83 17.50
N TRP A 136 -11.72 4.37 17.71
CA TRP A 136 -11.05 4.36 19.00
C TRP A 136 -9.54 4.23 18.86
N GLN A 137 -8.78 4.66 19.88
CA GLN A 137 -7.34 4.50 19.97
C GLN A 137 -6.93 3.35 20.91
N PRO A 138 -5.73 2.74 20.75
CA PRO A 138 -4.86 2.94 19.59
C PRO A 138 -5.42 2.28 18.32
N ALA A 139 -5.08 2.85 17.17
CA ALA A 139 -5.40 2.27 15.88
C ALA A 139 -4.22 2.42 14.92
N TRP A 140 -4.20 1.59 13.89
CA TRP A 140 -3.08 1.47 12.99
C TRP A 140 -3.54 1.29 11.55
N VAL A 141 -2.80 1.87 10.60
CA VAL A 141 -2.90 1.51 9.19
C VAL A 141 -1.52 1.15 8.69
N PHE A 142 -1.40 -0.04 8.12
CA PHE A 142 -0.18 -0.57 7.55
C PHE A 142 -0.31 -0.53 6.03
N TYR A 143 0.51 0.27 5.36
CA TYR A 143 0.54 0.43 3.90
C TYR A 143 1.69 -0.35 3.28
N ARG A 144 1.40 -1.13 2.23
CA ARG A 144 2.42 -1.68 1.34
C ARG A 144 2.71 -0.71 0.19
N ALA A 145 3.86 -0.93 -0.46
CA ALA A 145 4.25 -0.13 -1.62
C ALA A 145 3.28 -0.25 -2.80
N ASP A 146 2.52 -1.34 -2.91
CA ASP A 146 1.49 -1.53 -3.94
C ASP A 146 0.19 -0.76 -3.67
N GLY A 147 0.13 0.03 -2.59
CA GLY A 147 -1.04 0.80 -2.17
C GLY A 147 -2.07 0.00 -1.36
N SER A 148 -1.89 -1.32 -1.20
CA SER A 148 -2.75 -2.10 -0.30
C SER A 148 -2.52 -1.70 1.15
N SER A 149 -3.56 -1.75 1.96
CA SER A 149 -3.48 -1.39 3.38
C SER A 149 -4.27 -2.32 4.28
N THR A 150 -3.82 -2.43 5.52
CA THR A 150 -4.53 -3.15 6.59
C THR A 150 -4.79 -2.20 7.74
N PHE A 151 -6.05 -2.08 8.15
CA PHE A 151 -6.45 -1.35 9.35
C PHE A 151 -6.51 -2.31 10.54
N VAL A 152 -5.95 -1.89 11.67
CA VAL A 152 -5.99 -2.60 12.95
C VAL A 152 -6.47 -1.64 14.02
N ASN A 153 -7.50 -2.04 14.75
CA ASN A 153 -7.98 -1.30 15.92
C ASN A 153 -8.09 -2.26 17.10
N ASN A 154 -7.45 -1.93 18.19
CA ASN A 154 -7.47 -2.74 19.40
C ASN A 154 -7.75 -1.84 20.62
N PRO A 155 -9.03 -1.55 20.90
CA PRO A 155 -9.41 -0.64 21.96
C PRO A 155 -9.22 -1.22 23.38
N THR A 156 -8.86 -2.49 23.50
CA THR A 156 -8.82 -3.21 24.80
C THR A 156 -7.41 -3.65 25.21
N SER A 157 -6.42 -3.48 24.35
CA SER A 157 -5.02 -3.82 24.66
C SER A 157 -4.03 -3.05 23.79
N ALA A 158 -2.80 -2.92 24.28
CA ALA A 158 -1.68 -2.44 23.50
C ALA A 158 -1.20 -3.52 22.49
N MET A 159 -0.75 -3.10 21.32
CA MET A 159 -0.04 -3.98 20.38
C MET A 159 1.34 -4.32 20.97
N SER A 160 1.70 -5.60 20.98
CA SER A 160 3.03 -6.01 21.44
C SER A 160 4.10 -5.61 20.40
N GLU A 161 5.34 -5.44 20.89
CA GLU A 161 6.47 -5.14 20.00
C GLU A 161 6.67 -6.24 18.95
N GLN A 162 6.52 -7.51 19.34
CA GLN A 162 6.64 -8.64 18.42
C GLN A 162 5.58 -8.59 17.31
N ASP A 163 4.32 -8.29 17.63
CA ASP A 163 3.25 -8.17 16.63
C ASP A 163 3.50 -6.97 15.71
N LEU A 164 3.88 -5.82 16.27
CA LEU A 164 4.24 -4.64 15.48
C LEU A 164 5.41 -4.92 14.53
N ALA A 165 6.50 -5.50 15.02
CA ALA A 165 7.67 -5.84 14.21
C ALA A 165 7.34 -6.84 13.10
N GLY A 166 6.51 -7.85 13.40
CA GLY A 166 6.05 -8.82 12.40
C GLY A 166 5.22 -8.17 11.29
N ARG A 167 4.31 -7.24 11.62
CA ARG A 167 3.52 -6.48 10.65
C ARG A 167 4.40 -5.56 9.80
N VAL A 168 5.37 -4.88 10.42
CA VAL A 168 6.31 -3.99 9.73
C VAL A 168 7.18 -4.78 8.75
N ALA A 169 7.72 -5.93 9.15
CA ALA A 169 8.50 -6.81 8.28
C ALA A 169 7.70 -7.28 7.04
N ALA A 170 6.40 -7.55 7.22
CA ALA A 170 5.51 -7.93 6.12
C ALA A 170 5.20 -6.81 5.12
N LEU A 171 5.58 -5.54 5.38
CA LEU A 171 5.42 -4.43 4.43
C LEU A 171 6.55 -4.38 3.40
N ALA A 172 7.71 -4.96 3.71
CA ALA A 172 8.91 -4.93 2.87
C ALA A 172 9.01 -6.13 1.90
N SER A 173 8.04 -7.07 1.99
CA SER A 173 7.98 -8.30 1.18
C SER A 173 7.21 -8.12 -0.13
#